data_dfd3568deffa27b40c2feaf58746aa6d
#
_entry.id   dfd3568deffa27b40c2feaf58746aa6d
#
_cell.length_a   1.000
_cell.length_b   1.000
_cell.length_c   1.000
_cell.angle_alpha   90.00
_cell.angle_beta   90.00
_cell.angle_gamma   90.00
#
_symmetry.space_group_name_H-M   'P 1'
#
loop_
_entity.id
_entity.type
_entity.pdbx_description
1 polymer ?
#
loop_
_entity_poly.entity_id
_entity_poly.type
_entity_poly.pdbx_seq_one_letter_code
_entity_poly.pdbx_strand_id
1 'polypeptide(L)'
;MSEQPKLMTIGILKTPNDPRVCLLPKEVARITGELNLHVLFEPGLGSSLQIEDEEYTKAGATCMPRETVVKKSDTIVSINHTFSEVEMKGDCCFIGIFNPLFHDSKFATYKNHGATVYSLDLLPRTTLAQSMDVLSSMASLAGYRAILKSAEFYNGVFPMFTTAAGTLTPAKILVLGAGVAGLQAIATARRLGAVVEVFDVRKSAGEEVRSLGATFIEVEGYVESSNAGGYAVEQSEEYQQKQKELIHKHIQSANIIISTANIPGRKAPLLIETRSVQAMQPGSVIIDLAAEQGGNCELSKNKEVVNYKGVTIIGNSSLSAEIPAAASKLLSNNYFSFIKYMSKSENPEDILLSACKILDKGEWSHPHFTKQLQPA
;
A
#
# COMPACT_ATOMS: atom_id res chain seq x y z
N MET A 1 8.20 -29.62 -15.01
CA MET A 1 8.71 -28.26 -15.30
C MET A 1 7.53 -27.41 -15.66
N SER A 2 7.16 -26.44 -14.82
CA SER A 2 6.05 -25.51 -15.11
C SER A 2 6.51 -24.56 -16.20
N GLU A 3 5.89 -24.61 -17.37
CA GLU A 3 6.08 -23.58 -18.40
C GLU A 3 5.57 -22.24 -17.87
N GLN A 4 6.32 -21.15 -18.12
CA GLN A 4 5.83 -19.83 -17.79
C GLN A 4 4.56 -19.52 -18.61
N PRO A 5 3.58 -18.78 -18.04
CA PRO A 5 2.38 -18.40 -18.78
C PRO A 5 2.76 -17.60 -20.02
N LYS A 6 2.25 -18.01 -21.16
CA LYS A 6 2.52 -17.36 -22.44
C LYS A 6 1.77 -16.02 -22.49
N LEU A 7 2.50 -14.91 -22.33
CA LEU A 7 1.95 -13.57 -22.50
C LEU A 7 1.72 -13.30 -24.00
N MET A 8 0.50 -13.46 -24.48
CA MET A 8 0.14 -13.09 -25.86
C MET A 8 -0.91 -12.00 -25.87
N THR A 9 -1.97 -12.15 -25.08
CA THR A 9 -3.07 -11.22 -25.00
C THR A 9 -3.31 -10.82 -23.55
N ILE A 10 -3.21 -9.53 -23.26
CA ILE A 10 -3.45 -8.95 -21.93
C ILE A 10 -4.82 -8.32 -21.91
N GLY A 11 -5.66 -8.71 -20.95
CA GLY A 11 -6.93 -8.06 -20.65
C GLY A 11 -6.82 -7.13 -19.47
N ILE A 12 -7.22 -5.88 -19.61
CA ILE A 12 -7.23 -4.90 -18.52
C ILE A 12 -8.66 -4.72 -18.04
N LEU A 13 -8.86 -4.90 -16.72
CA LEU A 13 -10.16 -4.78 -16.08
C LEU A 13 -10.16 -3.70 -15.00
N LYS A 14 -11.30 -3.03 -14.86
CA LYS A 14 -11.57 -2.12 -13.73
C LYS A 14 -11.68 -2.92 -12.44
N THR A 15 -11.21 -2.34 -11.36
CA THR A 15 -11.48 -2.85 -10.02
C THR A 15 -12.73 -2.17 -9.47
N PRO A 16 -13.78 -2.90 -9.10
CA PRO A 16 -14.98 -2.30 -8.53
C PRO A 16 -14.66 -1.44 -7.31
N ASN A 17 -15.25 -0.25 -7.24
CA ASN A 17 -15.08 0.71 -6.15
C ASN A 17 -13.64 1.21 -5.90
N ASP A 18 -12.74 1.03 -6.86
CA ASP A 18 -11.40 1.61 -6.84
C ASP A 18 -11.25 2.60 -7.99
N PRO A 19 -11.01 3.88 -7.72
CA PRO A 19 -10.89 4.90 -8.78
C PRO A 19 -9.54 4.85 -9.51
N ARG A 20 -8.59 4.04 -9.04
CA ARG A 20 -7.28 3.89 -9.67
C ARG A 20 -7.34 2.96 -10.87
N VAL A 21 -6.43 3.16 -11.81
CA VAL A 21 -6.28 2.34 -13.01
C VAL A 21 -4.89 1.70 -13.01
N CYS A 22 -4.83 0.39 -13.28
CA CYS A 22 -3.56 -0.36 -13.24
C CYS A 22 -2.66 -0.10 -14.45
N LEU A 23 -3.21 0.21 -15.63
CA LEU A 23 -2.46 0.54 -16.83
C LEU A 23 -3.09 1.74 -17.55
N LEU A 24 -2.29 2.77 -17.78
CA LEU A 24 -2.69 3.99 -18.50
C LEU A 24 -2.35 3.87 -20.01
N PRO A 25 -2.96 4.69 -20.90
CA PRO A 25 -2.70 4.63 -22.33
C PRO A 25 -1.23 4.68 -22.71
N LYS A 26 -0.43 5.47 -21.99
CA LYS A 26 1.02 5.56 -22.23
C LYS A 26 1.74 4.23 -22.09
N GLU A 27 1.48 3.48 -21.01
CA GLU A 27 2.10 2.17 -20.76
C GLU A 27 1.48 1.08 -21.64
N VAL A 28 0.20 1.22 -22.00
CA VAL A 28 -0.44 0.37 -23.02
C VAL A 28 0.26 0.51 -24.36
N ALA A 29 0.56 1.73 -24.82
CA ALA A 29 1.33 1.94 -26.05
C ALA A 29 2.72 1.30 -25.99
N ARG A 30 3.35 1.26 -24.82
CA ARG A 30 4.61 0.57 -24.62
C ARG A 30 4.46 -0.96 -24.65
N ILE A 31 3.39 -1.50 -24.10
CA ILE A 31 3.10 -2.94 -24.15
C ILE A 31 2.87 -3.39 -25.60
N THR A 32 2.08 -2.65 -26.34
CA THR A 32 1.78 -2.96 -27.76
C THR A 32 2.99 -2.76 -28.67
N GLY A 33 3.76 -1.66 -28.48
CA GLY A 33 4.89 -1.30 -29.33
C GLY A 33 6.22 -1.96 -28.95
N GLU A 34 6.61 -1.93 -27.65
CA GLU A 34 7.92 -2.47 -27.21
C GLU A 34 7.89 -3.99 -26.99
N LEU A 35 6.75 -4.54 -26.49
CA LEU A 35 6.63 -5.96 -26.14
C LEU A 35 5.88 -6.76 -27.21
N ASN A 36 5.27 -6.08 -28.17
CA ASN A 36 4.47 -6.69 -29.25
C ASN A 36 3.37 -7.62 -28.72
N LEU A 37 2.69 -7.22 -27.63
CA LEU A 37 1.59 -7.95 -27.02
C LEU A 37 0.25 -7.34 -27.41
N HIS A 38 -0.78 -8.17 -27.57
CA HIS A 38 -2.14 -7.70 -27.77
C HIS A 38 -2.75 -7.21 -26.45
N VAL A 39 -3.43 -6.06 -26.47
CA VAL A 39 -4.11 -5.52 -25.30
C VAL A 39 -5.59 -5.36 -25.57
N LEU A 40 -6.41 -5.96 -24.70
CA LEU A 40 -7.85 -5.81 -24.64
C LEU A 40 -8.23 -5.05 -23.37
N PHE A 41 -9.27 -4.24 -23.41
CA PHE A 41 -9.75 -3.53 -22.22
C PHE A 41 -11.27 -3.42 -22.22
N GLU A 42 -11.89 -3.33 -21.05
CA GLU A 42 -13.33 -3.10 -20.90
C GLU A 42 -13.72 -1.64 -21.03
N PRO A 43 -14.92 -1.30 -21.55
CA PRO A 43 -15.36 0.08 -21.74
C PRO A 43 -15.33 0.90 -20.46
N GLY A 44 -14.91 2.17 -20.59
CA GLY A 44 -14.82 3.12 -19.49
C GLY A 44 -13.71 2.80 -18.50
N LEU A 45 -12.66 2.09 -18.89
CA LEU A 45 -11.51 1.73 -18.04
C LEU A 45 -10.91 2.95 -17.35
N GLY A 46 -10.76 4.07 -18.09
CA GLY A 46 -10.16 5.31 -17.61
C GLY A 46 -11.16 6.36 -17.07
N SER A 47 -12.44 6.05 -17.01
CA SER A 47 -13.49 7.03 -16.71
C SER A 47 -13.32 7.78 -15.38
N SER A 48 -12.82 7.12 -14.35
CA SER A 48 -12.50 7.76 -13.05
C SER A 48 -11.42 8.84 -13.13
N LEU A 49 -10.62 8.83 -14.20
CA LEU A 49 -9.54 9.79 -14.46
C LEU A 49 -9.86 10.71 -15.64
N GLN A 50 -11.09 10.67 -16.16
CA GLN A 50 -11.50 11.41 -17.35
C GLN A 50 -10.67 11.06 -18.60
N ILE A 51 -10.21 9.80 -18.69
CA ILE A 51 -9.51 9.24 -19.86
C ILE A 51 -10.53 8.47 -20.68
N GLU A 52 -10.72 8.88 -21.93
CA GLU A 52 -11.69 8.28 -22.85
C GLU A 52 -11.15 6.96 -23.44
N ASP A 53 -12.05 6.08 -23.86
CA ASP A 53 -11.69 4.79 -24.45
C ASP A 53 -10.89 4.92 -25.75
N GLU A 54 -11.06 6.03 -26.48
CA GLU A 54 -10.31 6.38 -27.68
C GLU A 54 -8.81 6.56 -27.40
N GLU A 55 -8.42 7.00 -26.22
CA GLU A 55 -7.01 7.16 -25.87
C GLU A 55 -6.33 5.80 -25.74
N TYR A 56 -7.01 4.81 -25.17
CA TYR A 56 -6.53 3.42 -25.12
C TYR A 56 -6.48 2.79 -26.52
N THR A 57 -7.49 3.08 -27.35
CA THR A 57 -7.52 2.58 -28.73
C THR A 57 -6.38 3.17 -29.56
N LYS A 58 -6.10 4.48 -29.43
CA LYS A 58 -4.93 5.12 -30.05
C LYS A 58 -3.60 4.55 -29.56
N ALA A 59 -3.56 4.04 -28.32
CA ALA A 59 -2.41 3.36 -27.75
C ALA A 59 -2.25 1.90 -28.26
N GLY A 60 -3.11 1.44 -29.16
CA GLY A 60 -3.06 0.11 -29.78
C GLY A 60 -3.88 -0.96 -29.05
N ALA A 61 -4.69 -0.61 -28.05
CA ALA A 61 -5.57 -1.56 -27.39
C ALA A 61 -6.93 -1.67 -28.09
N THR A 62 -7.63 -2.77 -27.87
CA THR A 62 -8.98 -3.01 -28.41
C THR A 62 -10.01 -3.01 -27.28
N CYS A 63 -11.01 -2.12 -27.40
CA CYS A 63 -12.14 -2.08 -26.48
C CYS A 63 -13.11 -3.22 -26.74
N MET A 64 -13.46 -3.97 -25.71
CA MET A 64 -14.41 -5.09 -25.80
C MET A 64 -15.24 -5.20 -24.51
N PRO A 65 -16.48 -5.77 -24.58
CA PRO A 65 -17.24 -6.07 -23.37
C PRO A 65 -16.42 -6.93 -22.41
N ARG A 66 -16.57 -6.68 -21.11
CA ARG A 66 -15.84 -7.36 -20.03
C ARG A 66 -15.75 -8.87 -20.20
N GLU A 67 -16.88 -9.54 -20.48
CA GLU A 67 -16.92 -11.00 -20.69
C GLU A 67 -16.01 -11.44 -21.84
N THR A 68 -15.94 -10.64 -22.91
CA THR A 68 -15.08 -10.92 -24.06
C THR A 68 -13.61 -10.72 -23.71
N VAL A 69 -13.30 -9.68 -22.94
CA VAL A 69 -11.93 -9.45 -22.44
C VAL A 69 -11.47 -10.65 -21.62
N VAL A 70 -12.28 -11.11 -20.67
CA VAL A 70 -11.94 -12.27 -19.82
C VAL A 70 -11.76 -13.55 -20.66
N LYS A 71 -12.65 -13.82 -21.62
CA LYS A 71 -12.60 -15.03 -22.44
C LYS A 71 -11.44 -15.08 -23.43
N LYS A 72 -11.02 -13.93 -23.96
CA LYS A 72 -9.98 -13.85 -25.01
C LYS A 72 -8.58 -13.60 -24.49
N SER A 73 -8.43 -13.18 -23.25
CA SER A 73 -7.12 -12.88 -22.68
C SER A 73 -6.44 -14.11 -22.09
N ASP A 74 -5.14 -14.19 -22.24
CA ASP A 74 -4.29 -15.19 -21.59
C ASP A 74 -3.87 -14.71 -20.20
N THR A 75 -3.76 -13.38 -20.06
CA THR A 75 -3.41 -12.72 -18.80
C THR A 75 -4.40 -11.59 -18.51
N ILE A 76 -4.95 -11.56 -17.32
CA ILE A 76 -5.82 -10.50 -16.82
C ILE A 76 -5.03 -9.64 -15.83
N VAL A 77 -5.09 -8.32 -16.02
CA VAL A 77 -4.46 -7.32 -15.18
C VAL A 77 -5.52 -6.43 -14.54
N SER A 78 -5.48 -6.34 -13.22
CA SER A 78 -6.37 -5.46 -12.43
C SER A 78 -5.68 -5.07 -11.12
N ILE A 79 -6.17 -4.07 -10.39
CA ILE A 79 -5.58 -3.73 -9.09
C ILE A 79 -5.92 -4.82 -8.08
N ASN A 80 -7.19 -4.97 -7.77
CA ASN A 80 -7.67 -6.00 -6.86
C ASN A 80 -9.08 -6.39 -7.29
N HIS A 81 -9.25 -7.58 -7.81
CA HIS A 81 -10.55 -8.05 -8.28
C HIS A 81 -10.79 -9.49 -7.82
N THR A 82 -12.02 -9.75 -7.41
CA THR A 82 -12.49 -11.11 -7.13
C THR A 82 -13.44 -11.50 -8.26
N PHE A 83 -13.13 -12.58 -8.96
CA PHE A 83 -13.94 -13.08 -10.04
C PHE A 83 -14.97 -14.08 -9.51
N SER A 84 -16.17 -14.09 -10.11
CA SER A 84 -17.13 -15.17 -9.91
C SER A 84 -16.74 -16.39 -10.75
N GLU A 85 -17.22 -17.57 -10.38
CA GLU A 85 -16.96 -18.81 -11.12
C GLU A 85 -17.39 -18.73 -12.59
N VAL A 86 -18.44 -17.97 -12.89
CA VAL A 86 -18.99 -17.83 -14.26
C VAL A 86 -18.10 -16.94 -15.14
N GLU A 87 -17.32 -16.03 -14.54
CA GLU A 87 -16.49 -15.08 -15.29
C GLU A 87 -15.13 -15.66 -15.70
N MET A 88 -14.62 -16.66 -15.01
CA MET A 88 -13.25 -17.14 -15.20
C MET A 88 -13.09 -18.10 -16.37
N LYS A 89 -12.08 -17.86 -17.20
CA LYS A 89 -11.55 -18.84 -18.15
C LYS A 89 -10.53 -19.74 -17.42
N GLY A 90 -10.56 -21.05 -17.67
CA GLY A 90 -9.52 -21.96 -17.19
C GLY A 90 -8.12 -21.58 -17.71
N ASP A 91 -7.09 -21.92 -16.95
CA ASP A 91 -5.67 -21.70 -17.29
C ASP A 91 -5.27 -20.23 -17.54
N CYS A 92 -6.06 -19.27 -17.04
CA CYS A 92 -5.74 -17.84 -17.17
C CYS A 92 -4.72 -17.38 -16.12
N CYS A 93 -3.83 -16.48 -16.53
CA CYS A 93 -2.91 -15.80 -15.61
C CYS A 93 -3.55 -14.51 -15.08
N PHE A 94 -3.38 -14.24 -13.78
CA PHE A 94 -3.86 -13.02 -13.11
C PHE A 94 -2.71 -12.27 -12.48
N ILE A 95 -2.64 -10.97 -12.73
CA ILE A 95 -1.64 -10.07 -12.15
C ILE A 95 -2.38 -8.95 -11.42
N GLY A 96 -2.09 -8.77 -10.12
CA GLY A 96 -2.77 -7.77 -9.31
C GLY A 96 -2.09 -7.49 -7.98
N ILE A 97 -2.84 -6.82 -7.08
CA ILE A 97 -2.47 -6.55 -5.68
C ILE A 97 -3.57 -7.19 -4.84
N PHE A 98 -3.41 -8.45 -4.48
CA PHE A 98 -4.50 -9.24 -3.92
C PHE A 98 -4.49 -9.35 -2.39
N ASN A 99 -3.42 -8.90 -1.73
CA ASN A 99 -3.21 -9.00 -0.28
C ASN A 99 -3.44 -10.43 0.27
N PRO A 100 -2.75 -11.43 -0.30
CA PRO A 100 -3.05 -12.85 -0.06
C PRO A 100 -2.76 -13.29 1.38
N LEU A 101 -1.82 -12.64 2.07
CA LEU A 101 -1.47 -12.98 3.45
C LEU A 101 -2.59 -12.67 4.46
N PHE A 102 -3.60 -11.86 4.05
CA PHE A 102 -4.76 -11.52 4.87
C PHE A 102 -6.08 -12.07 4.31
N HIS A 103 -6.11 -12.49 3.04
CA HIS A 103 -7.34 -12.84 2.33
C HIS A 103 -7.17 -14.11 1.49
N ASP A 104 -6.72 -15.19 2.09
CA ASP A 104 -6.50 -16.49 1.44
C ASP A 104 -7.79 -17.12 0.87
N SER A 105 -8.93 -16.91 1.53
CA SER A 105 -10.23 -17.42 1.10
C SER A 105 -10.68 -16.91 -0.28
N LYS A 106 -10.18 -15.75 -0.72
CA LYS A 106 -10.49 -15.18 -2.05
C LYS A 106 -9.96 -16.03 -3.21
N PHE A 107 -9.01 -16.92 -2.95
CA PHE A 107 -8.35 -17.69 -4.00
C PHE A 107 -9.05 -19.01 -4.35
N ALA A 108 -10.13 -19.39 -3.67
CA ALA A 108 -10.85 -20.62 -3.95
C ALA A 108 -11.31 -20.72 -5.41
N THR A 109 -11.91 -19.64 -5.95
CA THR A 109 -12.35 -19.56 -7.34
C THR A 109 -11.18 -19.70 -8.33
N TYR A 110 -10.07 -19.04 -8.07
CA TYR A 110 -8.86 -19.11 -8.90
C TYR A 110 -8.30 -20.54 -8.93
N LYS A 111 -8.27 -21.22 -7.78
CA LYS A 111 -7.83 -22.62 -7.67
C LYS A 111 -8.70 -23.55 -8.49
N ASN A 112 -10.03 -23.46 -8.34
CA ASN A 112 -10.99 -24.32 -9.01
C ASN A 112 -10.90 -24.22 -10.55
N HIS A 113 -10.44 -23.08 -11.08
CA HIS A 113 -10.28 -22.84 -12.52
C HIS A 113 -8.86 -23.07 -13.05
N GLY A 114 -7.95 -23.62 -12.24
CA GLY A 114 -6.58 -23.86 -12.68
C GLY A 114 -5.78 -22.59 -12.96
N ALA A 115 -6.12 -21.46 -12.33
CA ALA A 115 -5.49 -20.17 -12.60
C ALA A 115 -4.05 -20.10 -12.07
N THR A 116 -3.21 -19.32 -12.77
CA THR A 116 -1.93 -18.85 -12.25
C THR A 116 -2.08 -17.43 -11.76
N VAL A 117 -1.65 -17.13 -10.52
CA VAL A 117 -1.87 -15.82 -9.89
C VAL A 117 -0.56 -15.23 -9.36
N TYR A 118 -0.27 -14.01 -9.80
CA TYR A 118 0.83 -13.19 -9.29
C TYR A 118 0.30 -12.00 -8.49
N SER A 119 0.75 -11.84 -7.25
CA SER A 119 0.42 -10.69 -6.40
C SER A 119 1.63 -9.80 -6.22
N LEU A 120 1.56 -8.59 -6.77
CA LEU A 120 2.69 -7.66 -6.80
C LEU A 120 3.08 -7.14 -5.41
N ASP A 121 2.19 -7.24 -4.45
CA ASP A 121 2.45 -6.89 -3.04
C ASP A 121 3.33 -7.91 -2.30
N LEU A 122 3.63 -9.07 -2.92
CA LEU A 122 4.60 -10.04 -2.40
C LEU A 122 6.00 -9.91 -3.02
N LEU A 123 6.21 -8.98 -3.94
CA LEU A 123 7.54 -8.75 -4.53
C LEU A 123 8.57 -8.43 -3.45
N PRO A 124 9.74 -9.09 -3.45
CA PRO A 124 10.78 -8.84 -2.46
C PRO A 124 11.40 -7.45 -2.67
N ARG A 125 11.82 -6.83 -1.56
CA ARG A 125 12.47 -5.51 -1.59
C ARG A 125 13.93 -5.61 -2.04
N THR A 126 14.14 -5.77 -3.33
CA THR A 126 15.46 -5.82 -3.97
C THR A 126 15.62 -4.69 -4.97
N THR A 127 16.83 -4.34 -5.31
CA THR A 127 17.12 -3.30 -6.32
C THR A 127 16.45 -3.61 -7.67
N LEU A 128 16.38 -4.88 -8.04
CA LEU A 128 15.76 -5.31 -9.30
C LEU A 128 14.24 -5.12 -9.28
N ALA A 129 13.59 -5.29 -8.12
CA ALA A 129 12.15 -5.16 -7.97
C ALA A 129 11.68 -3.70 -7.75
N GLN A 130 12.57 -2.73 -7.52
CA GLN A 130 12.18 -1.35 -7.19
C GLN A 130 11.19 -0.71 -8.17
N SER A 131 11.39 -0.92 -9.48
CA SER A 131 10.48 -0.37 -10.49
C SER A 131 9.09 -1.04 -10.51
N MET A 132 8.95 -2.17 -9.86
CA MET A 132 7.74 -2.99 -9.77
C MET A 132 7.08 -2.91 -8.38
N ASP A 133 7.67 -2.18 -7.42
CA ASP A 133 7.22 -2.08 -6.02
C ASP A 133 5.97 -1.20 -5.89
N VAL A 134 4.82 -1.84 -6.01
CA VAL A 134 3.49 -1.22 -5.84
C VAL A 134 3.25 -0.75 -4.41
N LEU A 135 3.81 -1.47 -3.42
CA LEU A 135 3.62 -1.12 -2.00
C LEU A 135 4.30 0.20 -1.67
N SER A 136 5.57 0.37 -2.05
CA SER A 136 6.29 1.63 -1.82
C SER A 136 5.66 2.79 -2.59
N SER A 137 5.22 2.57 -3.83
CA SER A 137 4.52 3.57 -4.63
C SER A 137 3.24 4.07 -3.93
N MET A 138 2.41 3.15 -3.46
CA MET A 138 1.15 3.50 -2.79
C MET A 138 1.37 4.04 -1.37
N ALA A 139 2.34 3.53 -0.62
CA ALA A 139 2.68 4.00 0.71
C ALA A 139 3.18 5.46 0.69
N SER A 140 4.01 5.82 -0.29
CA SER A 140 4.47 7.21 -0.46
C SER A 140 3.28 8.16 -0.65
N LEU A 141 2.36 7.83 -1.55
CA LEU A 141 1.17 8.65 -1.78
C LEU A 141 0.22 8.67 -0.58
N ALA A 142 0.09 7.57 0.13
CA ALA A 142 -0.71 7.50 1.35
C ALA A 142 -0.15 8.42 2.45
N GLY A 143 1.18 8.43 2.67
CA GLY A 143 1.84 9.34 3.61
C GLY A 143 1.65 10.81 3.27
N TYR A 144 1.77 11.17 1.98
CA TYR A 144 1.45 12.51 1.50
C TYR A 144 -0.02 12.89 1.77
N ARG A 145 -0.95 12.02 1.35
CA ARG A 145 -2.39 12.29 1.51
C ARG A 145 -2.82 12.33 2.97
N ALA A 146 -2.19 11.54 3.85
CA ALA A 146 -2.48 11.53 5.28
C ALA A 146 -2.27 12.91 5.92
N ILE A 147 -1.20 13.61 5.57
CA ILE A 147 -0.96 14.98 6.07
C ILE A 147 -2.02 15.95 5.52
N LEU A 148 -2.31 15.92 4.23
CA LEU A 148 -3.35 16.79 3.65
C LEU A 148 -4.73 16.48 4.24
N LYS A 149 -5.04 15.18 4.43
CA LYS A 149 -6.28 14.76 5.06
C LYS A 149 -6.38 15.25 6.51
N SER A 150 -5.28 15.19 7.26
CA SER A 150 -5.28 15.72 8.64
C SER A 150 -5.52 17.23 8.68
N ALA A 151 -5.05 17.98 7.67
CA ALA A 151 -5.30 19.42 7.58
C ALA A 151 -6.77 19.79 7.34
N GLU A 152 -7.55 18.91 6.70
CA GLU A 152 -8.99 19.10 6.49
C GLU A 152 -9.79 19.03 7.82
N PHE A 153 -9.28 18.30 8.81
CA PHE A 153 -9.97 18.04 10.08
C PHE A 153 -9.34 18.75 11.30
N TYR A 154 -8.09 19.21 11.16
CA TYR A 154 -7.40 19.92 12.25
C TYR A 154 -7.82 21.39 12.28
N ASN A 155 -8.30 21.86 13.45
CA ASN A 155 -8.80 23.22 13.61
C ASN A 155 -7.68 24.29 13.83
N GLY A 156 -6.42 23.90 13.80
CA GLY A 156 -5.28 24.81 13.97
C GLY A 156 -4.55 25.07 12.64
N VAL A 157 -3.36 25.65 12.76
CA VAL A 157 -2.49 25.97 11.64
C VAL A 157 -1.25 25.07 11.64
N PHE A 158 -0.70 24.76 10.48
CA PHE A 158 0.52 23.95 10.37
C PHE A 158 1.77 24.77 10.67
N PRO A 159 2.01 25.93 10.02
CA PRO A 159 3.17 26.76 10.32
C PRO A 159 2.93 27.72 11.49
N MET A 160 3.98 28.30 12.01
CA MET A 160 3.87 29.42 12.91
C MET A 160 3.35 30.67 12.15
N PHE A 161 2.36 31.34 12.73
CA PHE A 161 1.89 32.64 12.25
C PHE A 161 2.12 33.72 13.32
N THR A 162 2.65 34.87 12.91
CA THR A 162 2.77 36.05 13.77
C THR A 162 2.02 37.20 13.11
N THR A 163 1.08 37.78 13.86
CA THR A 163 0.26 38.93 13.43
C THR A 163 0.26 39.97 14.55
N ALA A 164 -0.28 41.16 14.27
CA ALA A 164 -0.48 42.20 15.31
C ALA A 164 -1.44 41.72 16.43
N ALA A 165 -2.30 40.72 16.14
CA ALA A 165 -3.24 40.13 17.11
C ALA A 165 -2.59 39.02 17.99
N GLY A 166 -1.38 38.57 17.64
CA GLY A 166 -0.66 37.54 18.41
C GLY A 166 0.02 36.49 17.51
N THR A 167 0.62 35.51 18.18
CA THR A 167 1.34 34.39 17.54
C THR A 167 0.58 33.10 17.71
N LEU A 168 0.34 32.38 16.60
CA LEU A 168 -0.15 31.01 16.58
C LEU A 168 1.03 30.05 16.52
N THR A 169 1.04 29.08 17.41
CA THR A 169 2.09 28.04 17.44
C THR A 169 1.89 27.05 16.31
N PRO A 170 2.99 26.48 15.75
CA PRO A 170 2.88 25.47 14.71
C PRO A 170 2.29 24.17 15.25
N ALA A 171 1.59 23.42 14.37
CA ALA A 171 1.10 22.09 14.71
C ALA A 171 2.25 21.16 15.10
N LYS A 172 2.06 20.40 16.17
CA LYS A 172 2.94 19.28 16.55
C LYS A 172 2.39 17.99 15.99
N ILE A 173 3.17 17.35 15.13
CA ILE A 173 2.79 16.10 14.45
C ILE A 173 3.67 14.98 14.97
N LEU A 174 3.05 13.92 15.47
CA LEU A 174 3.72 12.68 15.84
C LEU A 174 3.52 11.64 14.72
N VAL A 175 4.62 11.14 14.16
CA VAL A 175 4.59 10.06 13.18
C VAL A 175 5.03 8.76 13.86
N LEU A 176 4.19 7.74 13.82
CA LEU A 176 4.46 6.40 14.34
C LEU A 176 4.77 5.45 13.19
N GLY A 177 6.04 5.14 13.00
CA GLY A 177 6.61 4.38 11.89
C GLY A 177 7.29 5.28 10.85
N ALA A 178 8.60 5.08 10.66
CA ALA A 178 9.44 5.78 9.67
C ALA A 178 9.72 4.92 8.43
N GLY A 179 8.71 4.18 7.96
CA GLY A 179 8.73 3.52 6.64
C GLY A 179 8.44 4.52 5.52
N VAL A 180 8.24 4.04 4.30
CA VAL A 180 8.00 4.88 3.11
C VAL A 180 6.85 5.88 3.32
N ALA A 181 5.72 5.43 3.88
CA ALA A 181 4.59 6.30 4.19
C ALA A 181 4.96 7.36 5.26
N GLY A 182 5.63 6.92 6.33
CA GLY A 182 6.05 7.81 7.42
C GLY A 182 7.04 8.87 6.96
N LEU A 183 8.08 8.49 6.23
CA LEU A 183 9.08 9.43 5.68
C LEU A 183 8.44 10.45 4.74
N GLN A 184 7.50 10.03 3.89
CA GLN A 184 6.77 10.97 3.03
C GLN A 184 5.83 11.88 3.83
N ALA A 185 5.18 11.37 4.88
CA ALA A 185 4.38 12.19 5.80
C ALA A 185 5.26 13.25 6.49
N ILE A 186 6.43 12.87 7.01
CA ILE A 186 7.40 13.78 7.63
C ILE A 186 7.79 14.89 6.64
N ALA A 187 8.21 14.53 5.42
CA ALA A 187 8.61 15.49 4.41
C ALA A 187 7.47 16.47 4.05
N THR A 188 6.24 15.97 3.95
CA THR A 188 5.07 16.80 3.64
C THR A 188 4.72 17.74 4.80
N ALA A 189 4.68 17.22 6.04
CA ALA A 189 4.39 17.99 7.24
C ALA A 189 5.41 19.12 7.46
N ARG A 190 6.69 18.83 7.27
CA ARG A 190 7.79 19.81 7.37
C ARG A 190 7.65 20.92 6.31
N ARG A 191 7.29 20.59 5.08
CA ARG A 191 7.03 21.59 4.02
C ARG A 191 5.85 22.49 4.36
N LEU A 192 4.83 21.98 5.08
CA LEU A 192 3.72 22.80 5.58
C LEU A 192 4.08 23.60 6.84
N GLY A 193 5.27 23.47 7.39
CA GLY A 193 5.78 24.24 8.52
C GLY A 193 5.46 23.66 9.89
N ALA A 194 5.01 22.42 9.97
CA ALA A 194 4.75 21.73 11.25
C ALA A 194 6.06 21.35 11.96
N VAL A 195 5.99 21.20 13.29
CA VAL A 195 7.01 20.55 14.12
C VAL A 195 6.71 19.05 14.14
N VAL A 196 7.68 18.22 13.74
CA VAL A 196 7.48 16.79 13.57
C VAL A 196 8.38 15.99 14.51
N GLU A 197 7.76 15.13 15.30
CA GLU A 197 8.39 14.10 16.11
C GLU A 197 8.07 12.72 15.52
N VAL A 198 9.02 11.79 15.57
CA VAL A 198 8.92 10.50 14.91
C VAL A 198 9.39 9.39 15.83
N PHE A 199 8.59 8.35 15.94
CA PHE A 199 8.98 7.10 16.58
C PHE A 199 9.05 5.97 15.56
N ASP A 200 10.13 5.20 15.58
CA ASP A 200 10.27 3.91 14.89
C ASP A 200 11.06 2.95 15.79
N VAL A 201 10.70 1.68 15.74
CA VAL A 201 11.41 0.63 16.49
C VAL A 201 12.83 0.38 15.95
N ARG A 202 13.08 0.73 14.70
CA ARG A 202 14.40 0.60 14.05
C ARG A 202 15.23 1.86 14.30
N LYS A 203 16.30 1.74 15.05
CA LYS A 203 17.22 2.84 15.34
C LYS A 203 17.86 3.41 14.07
N SER A 204 18.09 2.56 13.07
CA SER A 204 18.64 2.95 11.76
C SER A 204 17.76 3.96 11.00
N ALA A 205 16.44 4.00 11.23
CA ALA A 205 15.55 4.99 10.63
C ALA A 205 15.78 6.42 11.16
N GLY A 206 16.45 6.58 12.30
CA GLY A 206 16.69 7.88 12.93
C GLY A 206 17.50 8.84 12.07
N GLU A 207 18.43 8.34 11.27
CA GLU A 207 19.27 9.16 10.38
C GLU A 207 18.44 9.76 9.24
N GLU A 208 17.59 8.96 8.61
CA GLU A 208 16.67 9.42 7.57
C GLU A 208 15.66 10.45 8.11
N VAL A 209 15.13 10.22 9.31
CA VAL A 209 14.21 11.16 9.99
C VAL A 209 14.88 12.50 10.25
N ARG A 210 16.09 12.50 10.81
CA ARG A 210 16.83 13.73 11.10
C ARG A 210 17.21 14.48 9.81
N SER A 211 17.52 13.77 8.73
CA SER A 211 17.81 14.38 7.43
C SER A 211 16.62 15.14 6.84
N LEU A 212 15.39 14.73 7.18
CA LEU A 212 14.15 15.41 6.81
C LEU A 212 13.80 16.57 7.76
N GLY A 213 14.65 16.87 8.76
CA GLY A 213 14.45 17.95 9.72
C GLY A 213 13.43 17.65 10.82
N ALA A 214 13.16 16.37 11.10
CA ALA A 214 12.29 15.93 12.18
C ALA A 214 13.09 15.42 13.39
N THR A 215 12.48 15.40 14.58
CA THR A 215 13.05 14.86 15.79
C THR A 215 12.75 13.37 15.91
N PHE A 216 13.77 12.55 16.02
CA PHE A 216 13.61 11.11 16.26
C PHE A 216 13.54 10.83 17.77
N ILE A 217 12.50 10.09 18.18
CA ILE A 217 12.26 9.70 19.57
C ILE A 217 12.92 8.33 19.80
N GLU A 218 13.85 8.27 20.75
CA GLU A 218 14.57 7.04 21.09
C GLU A 218 14.09 6.46 22.43
N VAL A 219 13.85 5.14 22.44
CA VAL A 219 13.59 4.40 23.70
C VAL A 219 14.91 3.88 24.24
N GLU A 220 15.18 4.13 25.53
CA GLU A 220 16.36 3.60 26.20
C GLU A 220 16.26 2.07 26.35
N GLY A 221 17.39 1.37 26.14
CA GLY A 221 17.48 -0.09 26.30
C GLY A 221 17.17 -0.90 25.02
N TYR A 222 17.20 -0.26 23.85
CA TYR A 222 17.05 -0.99 22.56
C TYR A 222 18.16 -1.99 22.32
N VAL A 223 17.80 -3.24 21.99
CA VAL A 223 18.72 -4.30 21.55
C VAL A 223 18.63 -4.44 20.04
N GLU A 224 19.73 -4.17 19.36
CA GLU A 224 19.80 -4.30 17.90
C GLU A 224 19.92 -5.76 17.48
N SER A 225 19.09 -6.19 16.54
CA SER A 225 19.18 -7.52 15.93
C SER A 225 19.40 -7.38 14.42
N SER A 226 20.52 -7.93 13.95
CA SER A 226 21.04 -7.78 12.59
C SER A 226 20.28 -8.55 11.50
N ASN A 227 19.29 -9.38 11.83
CA ASN A 227 18.73 -10.40 10.93
C ASN A 227 17.29 -10.18 10.45
N ALA A 228 16.68 -9.00 10.63
CA ALA A 228 15.24 -8.83 10.40
C ALA A 228 14.84 -8.27 9.01
N GLY A 229 15.72 -8.24 8.01
CA GLY A 229 15.35 -7.81 6.64
C GLY A 229 14.64 -6.44 6.57
N GLY A 230 14.95 -5.52 7.51
CA GLY A 230 14.33 -4.19 7.58
C GLY A 230 13.00 -4.13 8.35
N TYR A 231 12.56 -5.22 8.98
CA TYR A 231 11.39 -5.26 9.88
C TYR A 231 11.79 -5.27 11.36
N ALA A 232 10.82 -4.88 12.22
CA ALA A 232 10.97 -4.88 13.65
C ALA A 232 11.17 -6.29 14.22
N VAL A 233 12.10 -6.43 15.17
CA VAL A 233 12.32 -7.65 15.95
C VAL A 233 11.51 -7.57 17.24
N GLU A 234 11.06 -8.71 17.72
CA GLU A 234 10.35 -8.83 18.99
C GLU A 234 11.27 -8.42 20.15
N GLN A 235 10.87 -7.39 20.88
CA GLN A 235 11.61 -6.79 21.99
C GLN A 235 11.12 -7.34 23.32
N SER A 236 11.92 -7.21 24.40
CA SER A 236 11.52 -7.63 25.75
C SER A 236 10.25 -6.91 26.22
N GLU A 237 9.50 -7.54 27.13
CA GLU A 237 8.28 -6.94 27.72
C GLU A 237 8.59 -5.59 28.41
N GLU A 238 9.74 -5.50 29.10
CA GLU A 238 10.19 -4.26 29.74
C GLU A 238 10.40 -3.12 28.70
N TYR A 239 11.02 -3.45 27.57
CA TYR A 239 11.20 -2.49 26.48
C TYR A 239 9.86 -2.07 25.88
N GLN A 240 8.95 -3.01 25.66
CA GLN A 240 7.61 -2.72 25.13
C GLN A 240 6.84 -1.80 26.08
N GLN A 241 6.96 -1.98 27.39
CA GLN A 241 6.31 -1.11 28.36
C GLN A 241 6.92 0.31 28.35
N LYS A 242 8.24 0.44 28.33
CA LYS A 242 8.93 1.74 28.18
C LYS A 242 8.53 2.44 26.89
N GLN A 243 8.43 1.70 25.80
CA GLN A 243 7.96 2.20 24.51
C GLN A 243 6.54 2.77 24.61
N LYS A 244 5.60 2.02 25.19
CA LYS A 244 4.21 2.45 25.35
C LYS A 244 4.10 3.73 26.16
N GLU A 245 4.81 3.83 27.28
CA GLU A 245 4.81 5.03 28.14
C GLU A 245 5.42 6.25 27.42
N LEU A 246 6.50 6.04 26.68
CA LEU A 246 7.14 7.10 25.90
C LEU A 246 6.21 7.61 24.79
N ILE A 247 5.60 6.70 24.03
CA ILE A 247 4.61 7.05 22.99
C ILE A 247 3.43 7.79 23.62
N HIS A 248 2.89 7.30 24.74
CA HIS A 248 1.81 7.96 25.47
C HIS A 248 2.15 9.41 25.85
N LYS A 249 3.36 9.65 26.37
CA LYS A 249 3.84 10.99 26.72
C LYS A 249 3.87 11.95 25.52
N HIS A 250 4.35 11.49 24.36
CA HIS A 250 4.39 12.31 23.15
C HIS A 250 3.00 12.54 22.55
N ILE A 251 2.09 11.57 22.63
CA ILE A 251 0.70 11.71 22.21
C ILE A 251 -0.01 12.86 22.92
N GLN A 252 0.22 13.06 24.21
CA GLN A 252 -0.43 14.11 25.00
C GLN A 252 -0.16 15.54 24.45
N SER A 253 1.00 15.74 23.84
CA SER A 253 1.40 17.04 23.27
C SER A 253 1.15 17.15 21.77
N ALA A 254 0.78 16.07 21.10
CA ALA A 254 0.57 16.04 19.66
C ALA A 254 -0.81 16.61 19.28
N ASN A 255 -0.83 17.42 18.23
CA ASN A 255 -2.07 17.89 17.60
C ASN A 255 -2.56 16.92 16.54
N ILE A 256 -1.61 16.29 15.83
CA ILE A 256 -1.88 15.34 14.76
C ILE A 256 -1.00 14.12 14.95
N ILE A 257 -1.58 12.94 14.76
CA ILE A 257 -0.83 11.66 14.73
C ILE A 257 -1.02 10.99 13.39
N ILE A 258 0.08 10.58 12.77
CA ILE A 258 0.07 9.73 11.58
C ILE A 258 0.67 8.38 11.97
N SER A 259 -0.15 7.34 11.94
CA SER A 259 0.29 5.99 12.29
C SER A 259 0.42 5.12 11.05
N THR A 260 1.61 4.54 10.86
CA THR A 260 1.98 3.79 9.64
C THR A 260 2.62 2.44 9.94
N ALA A 261 2.64 2.01 11.22
CA ALA A 261 3.31 0.79 11.63
C ALA A 261 2.54 -0.44 11.16
N ASN A 262 3.14 -1.19 10.24
CA ASN A 262 2.54 -2.39 9.67
C ASN A 262 3.57 -3.52 9.58
N ILE A 263 3.11 -4.76 9.81
CA ILE A 263 3.92 -5.96 9.69
C ILE A 263 3.22 -6.87 8.68
N PRO A 264 3.86 -7.19 7.55
CA PRO A 264 3.26 -8.04 6.53
C PRO A 264 2.77 -9.39 7.09
N GLY A 265 1.54 -9.78 6.74
CA GLY A 265 0.94 -11.03 7.17
C GLY A 265 0.58 -11.13 8.65
N ARG A 266 0.66 -10.04 9.42
CA ARG A 266 0.31 -10.00 10.84
C ARG A 266 -0.60 -8.80 11.13
N LYS A 267 -1.37 -8.93 12.21
CA LYS A 267 -2.14 -7.79 12.74
C LYS A 267 -1.20 -6.63 13.08
N ALA A 268 -1.62 -5.42 12.77
CA ALA A 268 -0.86 -4.21 13.09
C ALA A 268 -0.62 -4.08 14.61
N PRO A 269 0.55 -3.60 15.05
CA PRO A 269 0.81 -3.40 16.47
C PRO A 269 -0.07 -2.29 17.04
N LEU A 270 -0.63 -2.51 18.24
CA LEU A 270 -1.37 -1.49 18.95
C LEU A 270 -0.38 -0.51 19.60
N LEU A 271 -0.38 0.74 19.13
CA LEU A 271 0.52 1.82 19.60
C LEU A 271 -0.23 2.93 20.32
N ILE A 272 -1.50 3.15 19.99
CA ILE A 272 -2.33 4.24 20.51
C ILE A 272 -3.51 3.61 21.26
N GLU A 273 -3.36 3.45 22.56
CA GLU A 273 -4.42 2.93 23.43
C GLU A 273 -5.50 4.01 23.66
N THR A 274 -6.70 3.60 24.03
CA THR A 274 -7.81 4.52 24.33
C THR A 274 -7.44 5.58 25.38
N ARG A 275 -6.64 5.23 26.42
CA ARG A 275 -6.15 6.18 27.41
C ARG A 275 -5.31 7.31 26.79
N SER A 276 -4.55 6.98 25.76
CA SER A 276 -3.71 7.96 25.05
C SER A 276 -4.56 8.93 24.23
N VAL A 277 -5.59 8.43 23.55
CA VAL A 277 -6.55 9.28 22.84
C VAL A 277 -7.30 10.21 23.79
N GLN A 278 -7.67 9.72 24.99
CA GLN A 278 -8.33 10.55 26.02
C GLN A 278 -7.45 11.68 26.54
N ALA A 279 -6.14 11.52 26.48
CA ALA A 279 -5.18 12.52 26.94
C ALA A 279 -4.84 13.60 25.89
N MET A 280 -5.30 13.42 24.64
CA MET A 280 -5.13 14.42 23.57
C MET A 280 -6.09 15.59 23.77
N GLN A 281 -5.72 16.73 23.20
CA GLN A 281 -6.58 17.91 23.19
C GLN A 281 -7.77 17.74 22.22
N PRO A 282 -8.98 18.22 22.57
CA PRO A 282 -10.08 18.29 21.60
C PRO A 282 -9.68 19.10 20.36
N GLY A 283 -10.08 18.63 19.18
CA GLY A 283 -9.68 19.18 17.88
C GLY A 283 -8.41 18.50 17.30
N SER A 284 -7.79 17.58 18.04
CA SER A 284 -6.68 16.77 17.52
C SER A 284 -7.18 15.71 16.52
N VAL A 285 -6.25 15.26 15.64
CA VAL A 285 -6.54 14.33 14.56
C VAL A 285 -5.58 13.14 14.57
N ILE A 286 -6.11 11.94 14.39
CA ILE A 286 -5.34 10.70 14.19
C ILE A 286 -5.65 10.15 12.80
N ILE A 287 -4.63 9.90 12.00
CA ILE A 287 -4.73 9.16 10.75
C ILE A 287 -4.05 7.81 10.93
N ASP A 288 -4.82 6.74 10.84
CA ASP A 288 -4.33 5.36 10.97
C ASP A 288 -4.30 4.67 9.60
N LEU A 289 -3.10 4.55 9.03
CA LEU A 289 -2.87 3.88 7.74
C LEU A 289 -2.82 2.35 7.86
N ALA A 290 -2.80 1.81 9.07
CA ALA A 290 -2.79 0.37 9.32
C ALA A 290 -4.20 -0.20 9.64
N ALA A 291 -5.25 0.59 9.48
CA ALA A 291 -6.62 0.26 9.91
C ALA A 291 -7.16 -1.05 9.32
N GLU A 292 -6.80 -1.39 8.06
CA GLU A 292 -7.21 -2.64 7.41
C GLU A 292 -6.63 -3.89 8.10
N GLN A 293 -5.43 -3.76 8.68
CA GLN A 293 -4.76 -4.84 9.41
C GLN A 293 -5.02 -4.80 10.93
N GLY A 294 -6.12 -4.16 11.33
CA GLY A 294 -6.55 -4.08 12.72
C GLY A 294 -6.17 -2.78 13.43
N GLY A 295 -5.45 -1.88 12.77
CA GLY A 295 -5.12 -0.54 13.22
C GLY A 295 -4.02 -0.45 14.28
N ASN A 296 -3.31 0.67 14.26
CA ASN A 296 -2.38 1.04 15.34
C ASN A 296 -3.09 1.79 16.48
N CYS A 297 -4.29 2.33 16.24
CA CYS A 297 -5.13 2.98 17.23
C CYS A 297 -6.30 2.06 17.61
N GLU A 298 -6.50 1.84 18.91
CA GLU A 298 -7.55 0.97 19.46
C GLU A 298 -8.97 1.36 19.01
N LEU A 299 -9.20 2.65 18.79
CA LEU A 299 -10.49 3.19 18.36
C LEU A 299 -10.63 3.32 16.84
N SER A 300 -9.61 2.95 16.09
CA SER A 300 -9.60 3.04 14.64
C SER A 300 -10.50 1.99 14.00
N LYS A 301 -11.23 2.39 12.94
CA LYS A 301 -12.01 1.50 12.10
C LYS A 301 -11.70 1.77 10.64
N ASN A 302 -11.45 0.72 9.87
CA ASN A 302 -11.07 0.88 8.48
C ASN A 302 -12.19 1.52 7.64
N LYS A 303 -11.86 2.54 6.85
CA LYS A 303 -12.75 3.36 6.01
C LYS A 303 -13.82 4.14 6.80
N GLU A 304 -13.59 4.37 8.10
CA GLU A 304 -14.49 5.16 8.93
C GLU A 304 -13.77 6.37 9.56
N VAL A 305 -14.57 7.39 9.86
CA VAL A 305 -14.17 8.54 10.68
C VAL A 305 -14.87 8.40 12.03
N VAL A 306 -14.11 8.26 13.09
CA VAL A 306 -14.61 8.14 14.47
C VAL A 306 -14.28 9.44 15.22
N ASN A 307 -15.24 10.02 15.93
CA ASN A 307 -14.99 11.10 16.87
C ASN A 307 -15.07 10.55 18.30
N TYR A 308 -13.99 10.73 19.05
CA TYR A 308 -13.93 10.30 20.42
C TYR A 308 -13.45 11.44 21.32
N LYS A 309 -14.34 11.97 22.18
CA LYS A 309 -14.09 13.10 23.09
C LYS A 309 -13.45 14.32 22.40
N GLY A 310 -13.90 14.61 21.17
CA GLY A 310 -13.39 15.73 20.37
C GLY A 310 -12.10 15.45 19.59
N VAL A 311 -11.56 14.24 19.66
CA VAL A 311 -10.47 13.77 18.79
C VAL A 311 -11.06 13.07 17.58
N THR A 312 -10.64 13.47 16.39
CA THR A 312 -11.07 12.84 15.13
C THR A 312 -10.08 11.74 14.73
N ILE A 313 -10.58 10.52 14.58
CA ILE A 313 -9.77 9.34 14.21
C ILE A 313 -10.21 8.86 12.83
N ILE A 314 -9.30 8.83 11.87
CA ILE A 314 -9.56 8.43 10.49
C ILE A 314 -8.76 7.16 10.21
N GLY A 315 -9.46 6.03 10.16
CA GLY A 315 -8.88 4.74 9.77
C GLY A 315 -9.01 4.55 8.27
N ASN A 316 -7.91 4.64 7.51
CA ASN A 316 -7.94 4.39 6.07
C ASN A 316 -6.57 3.95 5.53
N SER A 317 -6.43 2.66 5.25
CA SER A 317 -5.22 2.10 4.64
C SER A 317 -5.09 2.38 3.13
N SER A 318 -6.15 2.89 2.49
CA SER A 318 -6.21 3.13 1.05
C SER A 318 -6.21 4.61 0.67
N LEU A 319 -5.58 5.50 1.46
CA LEU A 319 -5.54 6.95 1.19
C LEU A 319 -4.93 7.32 -0.16
N SER A 320 -4.08 6.49 -0.74
CA SER A 320 -3.57 6.68 -2.10
C SER A 320 -4.67 6.67 -3.16
N ALA A 321 -5.80 5.99 -2.91
CA ALA A 321 -6.94 5.98 -3.83
C ALA A 321 -7.71 7.32 -3.86
N GLU A 322 -7.54 8.18 -2.85
CA GLU A 322 -8.13 9.53 -2.86
C GLU A 322 -7.40 10.51 -3.81
N ILE A 323 -6.27 10.10 -4.38
CA ILE A 323 -5.52 10.85 -5.40
C ILE A 323 -5.27 9.96 -6.62
N PRO A 324 -6.34 9.51 -7.30
CA PRO A 324 -6.29 8.40 -8.26
C PRO A 324 -5.40 8.68 -9.47
N ALA A 325 -5.27 9.91 -9.93
CA ALA A 325 -4.43 10.26 -11.08
C ALA A 325 -2.94 9.99 -10.78
N ALA A 326 -2.44 10.44 -9.61
CA ALA A 326 -1.07 10.20 -9.21
C ALA A 326 -0.82 8.71 -8.92
N ALA A 327 -1.78 8.06 -8.24
CA ALA A 327 -1.69 6.64 -7.90
C ALA A 327 -1.67 5.76 -9.16
N SER A 328 -2.57 6.01 -10.13
CA SER A 328 -2.61 5.27 -11.39
C SER A 328 -1.34 5.44 -12.20
N LYS A 329 -0.74 6.65 -12.22
CA LYS A 329 0.52 6.89 -12.90
C LYS A 329 1.65 6.02 -12.34
N LEU A 330 1.78 5.90 -11.02
CA LEU A 330 2.79 5.06 -10.40
C LEU A 330 2.48 3.57 -10.59
N LEU A 331 1.23 3.16 -10.36
CA LEU A 331 0.81 1.78 -10.59
C LEU A 331 1.05 1.34 -12.02
N SER A 332 0.68 2.15 -12.99
CA SER A 332 0.86 1.84 -14.41
C SER A 332 2.32 1.58 -14.76
N ASN A 333 3.26 2.37 -14.24
CA ASN A 333 4.69 2.11 -14.39
C ASN A 333 5.13 0.82 -13.68
N ASN A 334 4.62 0.54 -12.47
CA ASN A 334 4.94 -0.68 -11.75
C ASN A 334 4.46 -1.93 -12.52
N TYR A 335 3.20 -1.92 -12.98
CA TYR A 335 2.62 -3.02 -13.75
C TYR A 335 3.34 -3.23 -15.08
N PHE A 336 3.62 -2.15 -15.82
CA PHE A 336 4.40 -2.24 -17.04
C PHE A 336 5.78 -2.86 -16.80
N SER A 337 6.47 -2.42 -15.74
CA SER A 337 7.81 -2.95 -15.40
C SER A 337 7.75 -4.44 -15.08
N PHE A 338 6.71 -4.89 -14.36
CA PHE A 338 6.50 -6.30 -14.07
C PHE A 338 6.17 -7.13 -15.32
N ILE A 339 5.25 -6.65 -16.16
CA ILE A 339 4.90 -7.31 -17.43
C ILE A 339 6.13 -7.43 -18.33
N LYS A 340 6.93 -6.35 -18.44
CA LYS A 340 8.18 -6.35 -19.22
C LYS A 340 9.20 -7.33 -18.64
N TYR A 341 9.31 -7.41 -17.32
CA TYR A 341 10.19 -8.36 -16.66
C TYR A 341 9.74 -9.79 -16.95
N MET A 342 8.45 -10.10 -16.72
CA MET A 342 7.86 -11.41 -16.97
C MET A 342 7.99 -11.85 -18.44
N SER A 343 7.81 -10.93 -19.40
CA SER A 343 7.92 -11.24 -20.83
C SER A 343 9.33 -11.57 -21.30
N LYS A 344 10.35 -11.20 -20.52
CA LYS A 344 11.77 -11.44 -20.83
C LYS A 344 12.40 -12.56 -20.01
N SER A 345 11.75 -12.97 -18.93
CA SER A 345 12.26 -14.04 -18.07
C SER A 345 12.08 -15.39 -18.76
N GLU A 346 13.19 -16.07 -19.05
CA GLU A 346 13.22 -17.42 -19.62
C GLU A 346 13.44 -18.50 -18.54
N ASN A 347 13.71 -18.07 -17.30
CA ASN A 347 14.00 -18.97 -16.18
C ASN A 347 12.69 -19.36 -15.45
N PRO A 348 12.27 -20.62 -15.48
CA PRO A 348 11.08 -21.09 -14.74
C PRO A 348 11.20 -20.91 -13.21
N GLU A 349 12.43 -20.86 -12.69
CA GLU A 349 12.74 -20.68 -11.26
C GLU A 349 13.17 -19.25 -10.94
N ASP A 350 12.68 -18.26 -11.70
CA ASP A 350 12.97 -16.86 -11.45
C ASP A 350 12.55 -16.45 -10.03
N ILE A 351 13.51 -15.92 -9.28
CA ILE A 351 13.33 -15.62 -7.84
C ILE A 351 12.22 -14.59 -7.61
N LEU A 352 12.11 -13.54 -8.46
CA LEU A 352 11.09 -12.51 -8.28
C LEU A 352 9.71 -13.03 -8.66
N LEU A 353 9.59 -13.74 -9.78
CA LEU A 353 8.33 -14.34 -10.21
C LEU A 353 7.85 -15.39 -9.21
N SER A 354 8.75 -16.26 -8.73
CA SER A 354 8.44 -17.27 -7.72
C SER A 354 8.00 -16.66 -6.40
N ALA A 355 8.61 -15.55 -5.97
CA ALA A 355 8.27 -14.87 -4.72
C ALA A 355 6.89 -14.22 -4.74
N CYS A 356 6.35 -13.82 -5.88
CA CYS A 356 5.03 -13.21 -5.98
C CYS A 356 3.97 -14.12 -6.63
N LYS A 357 4.34 -15.35 -7.04
CA LYS A 357 3.42 -16.35 -7.56
C LYS A 357 2.69 -17.05 -6.40
N ILE A 358 1.40 -16.80 -6.27
CA ILE A 358 0.55 -17.39 -5.21
C ILE A 358 0.05 -18.76 -5.63
N LEU A 359 -0.53 -18.82 -6.84
CA LEU A 359 -1.04 -20.04 -7.46
C LEU A 359 -0.30 -20.32 -8.75
N ASP A 360 -0.04 -21.59 -9.01
CA ASP A 360 0.44 -22.11 -10.28
C ASP A 360 -0.53 -23.18 -10.76
N LYS A 361 -1.26 -22.91 -11.83
CA LYS A 361 -2.28 -23.82 -12.39
C LYS A 361 -3.27 -24.37 -11.34
N GLY A 362 -3.74 -23.47 -10.45
CA GLY A 362 -4.69 -23.80 -9.38
C GLY A 362 -4.07 -24.39 -8.10
N GLU A 363 -2.78 -24.66 -8.07
CA GLU A 363 -2.10 -25.17 -6.88
C GLU A 363 -1.35 -24.06 -6.14
N TRP A 364 -1.32 -24.14 -4.79
CA TRP A 364 -0.54 -23.20 -3.99
C TRP A 364 0.95 -23.33 -4.32
N SER A 365 1.57 -22.23 -4.73
CA SER A 365 2.98 -22.16 -5.12
C SER A 365 3.84 -21.39 -4.09
N HIS A 366 3.26 -20.38 -3.44
CA HIS A 366 4.02 -19.54 -2.50
C HIS A 366 4.32 -20.28 -1.19
N PRO A 367 5.57 -20.20 -0.64
CA PRO A 367 6.00 -20.94 0.55
C PRO A 367 5.14 -20.73 1.81
N HIS A 368 4.53 -19.55 1.97
CA HIS A 368 3.64 -19.27 3.08
C HIS A 368 2.43 -20.19 3.11
N PHE A 369 1.85 -20.53 1.96
CA PHE A 369 0.64 -21.36 1.85
C PHE A 369 0.97 -22.84 1.76
N THR A 370 2.08 -23.21 1.13
CA THR A 370 2.51 -24.61 1.02
C THR A 370 2.95 -25.21 2.36
N LYS A 371 3.54 -24.39 3.25
CA LYS A 371 3.91 -24.85 4.62
C LYS A 371 2.70 -25.11 5.52
N GLN A 372 1.59 -24.42 5.32
CA GLN A 372 0.36 -24.65 6.09
C GLN A 372 -0.37 -25.94 5.69
N LEU A 373 -0.02 -26.54 4.56
CA LEU A 373 -0.60 -27.78 4.04
C LEU A 373 0.21 -29.03 4.47
N GLN A 374 1.38 -28.88 5.05
CA GLN A 374 2.14 -30.00 5.59
C GLN A 374 1.57 -30.35 6.98
N PRO A 375 1.06 -31.58 7.20
CA PRO A 375 0.67 -32.03 8.54
C PRO A 375 1.87 -31.98 9.47
N ALA A 376 1.65 -31.50 10.70
CA ALA A 376 2.65 -31.43 11.77
C ALA A 376 3.17 -32.83 12.19
#